data_bc9799174068cf12a747e9dbfa895344
#
_entry.id   bc9799174068cf12a747e9dbfa895344
#
_cell.length_a   1.000
_cell.length_b   1.000
_cell.length_c   1.000
_cell.angle_alpha   90.00
_cell.angle_beta   90.00
_cell.angle_gamma   90.00
#
_symmetry.space_group_name_H-M   'P 1'
#
loop_
_entity.id
_entity.type
_entity.pdbx_description
1 polymer ?
#
loop_
_entity_poly.entity_id
_entity_poly.type
_entity_poly.pdbx_seq_one_letter_code
_entity_poly.pdbx_strand_id
1 'polypeptide(L)'
;MAVMHPEDLENYECTATEREVYEAFRDQLPEKYQVFYSIRWFETNEENKRVDSECDFLVFDPSFGFLTIEVKGGIGIEIENGRWFLNEYSDSYSQSRRELKCSPYEQAEKSMRHFYNYFADEFHQAFNGVYGFAVAFPRYSIDSALAADAPMELTIDIDDMGNLAKRVNEIFHYP
;
A
#
# COMPACT_ATOMS: atom_id res chain seq x y z
N MET A 1 -11.07 16.34 -5.67
CA MET A 1 -10.95 15.15 -4.81
C MET A 1 -10.90 13.92 -5.68
N ALA A 2 -10.09 12.94 -5.31
CA ALA A 2 -10.01 11.67 -6.04
C ALA A 2 -11.37 10.95 -6.11
N VAL A 3 -11.54 10.12 -7.12
CA VAL A 3 -12.70 9.23 -7.23
C VAL A 3 -12.40 7.96 -6.46
N MET A 4 -13.15 7.69 -5.41
CA MET A 4 -12.91 6.57 -4.51
C MET A 4 -13.78 5.36 -4.86
N HIS A 5 -13.20 4.16 -4.75
CA HIS A 5 -13.87 2.88 -4.93
C HIS A 5 -13.53 1.97 -3.73
N PRO A 6 -14.47 1.76 -2.80
CA PRO A 6 -15.84 2.26 -2.77
C PRO A 6 -15.91 3.78 -2.54
N GLU A 7 -17.05 4.37 -2.83
CA GLU A 7 -17.31 5.80 -2.65
C GLU A 7 -17.26 6.23 -1.17
N ASP A 8 -17.61 5.33 -0.27
CA ASP A 8 -17.49 5.48 1.19
C ASP A 8 -17.15 4.13 1.84
N LEU A 9 -16.83 4.17 3.14
CA LEU A 9 -16.44 2.99 3.91
C LEU A 9 -17.54 2.46 4.86
N GLU A 10 -18.79 2.87 4.68
CA GLU A 10 -19.90 2.50 5.59
C GLU A 10 -20.08 1.00 5.75
N ASN A 11 -19.89 0.22 4.68
CA ASN A 11 -20.09 -1.22 4.68
C ASN A 11 -18.77 -2.01 4.71
N TYR A 12 -17.66 -1.36 5.07
CA TYR A 12 -16.34 -1.97 5.11
C TYR A 12 -15.79 -2.00 6.52
N GLU A 13 -15.30 -3.16 6.92
CA GLU A 13 -14.44 -3.28 8.10
C GLU A 13 -13.04 -2.81 7.70
N CYS A 14 -12.59 -1.72 8.29
CA CYS A 14 -11.26 -1.20 8.08
C CYS A 14 -10.63 -0.79 9.41
N THR A 15 -9.31 -0.82 9.47
CA THR A 15 -8.58 -0.26 10.61
C THR A 15 -8.69 1.26 10.62
N ALA A 16 -8.48 1.87 11.79
CA ALA A 16 -8.43 3.33 11.89
C ALA A 16 -7.33 3.92 11.01
N THR A 17 -6.21 3.24 10.89
CA THR A 17 -5.09 3.66 10.04
C THR A 17 -5.43 3.64 8.55
N GLU A 18 -6.08 2.58 8.07
CA GLU A 18 -6.54 2.50 6.68
C GLU A 18 -7.58 3.57 6.36
N ARG A 19 -8.48 3.85 7.30
CA ARG A 19 -9.46 4.93 7.17
C ARG A 19 -8.79 6.30 7.03
N GLU A 20 -7.78 6.57 7.82
CA GLU A 20 -7.00 7.81 7.73
C GLU A 20 -6.35 7.97 6.35
N VAL A 21 -5.77 6.89 5.83
CA VAL A 21 -5.16 6.90 4.48
C VAL A 21 -6.22 7.07 3.39
N TYR A 22 -7.36 6.37 3.50
CA TYR A 22 -8.48 6.50 2.57
C TYR A 22 -8.97 7.96 2.49
N GLU A 23 -9.22 8.57 3.64
CA GLU A 23 -9.71 9.96 3.72
C GLU A 23 -8.68 10.94 3.19
N ALA A 24 -7.39 10.72 3.47
CA ALA A 24 -6.32 11.56 2.98
C ALA A 24 -6.18 11.47 1.45
N PHE A 25 -6.27 10.28 0.86
CA PHE A 25 -6.29 10.13 -0.59
C PHE A 25 -7.49 10.81 -1.21
N ARG A 26 -8.69 10.59 -0.66
CA ARG A 26 -9.93 11.22 -1.14
C ARG A 26 -9.79 12.74 -1.18
N ASP A 27 -9.34 13.34 -0.10
CA ASP A 27 -9.35 14.79 0.10
C ASP A 27 -8.18 15.50 -0.59
N GLN A 28 -7.04 14.84 -0.73
CA GLN A 28 -5.80 15.46 -1.21
C GLN A 28 -5.48 15.18 -2.67
N LEU A 29 -5.84 14.00 -3.20
CA LEU A 29 -5.53 13.70 -4.59
C LEU A 29 -6.51 14.39 -5.54
N PRO A 30 -6.03 14.93 -6.68
CA PRO A 30 -6.88 15.49 -7.73
C PRO A 30 -7.91 14.49 -8.28
N GLU A 31 -8.97 14.99 -8.89
CA GLU A 31 -10.08 14.17 -9.44
C GLU A 31 -9.68 13.24 -10.59
N LYS A 32 -8.52 13.46 -11.21
CA LYS A 32 -8.00 12.53 -12.21
C LYS A 32 -7.63 11.16 -11.65
N TYR A 33 -7.36 11.08 -10.35
CA TYR A 33 -7.01 9.83 -9.70
C TYR A 33 -8.24 8.99 -9.35
N GLN A 34 -8.13 7.70 -9.65
CA GLN A 34 -9.05 6.67 -9.20
C GLN A 34 -8.35 5.90 -8.08
N VAL A 35 -8.96 5.79 -6.92
CA VAL A 35 -8.39 5.09 -5.77
C VAL A 35 -9.29 3.92 -5.39
N PHE A 36 -8.72 2.73 -5.44
CA PHE A 36 -9.41 1.48 -5.08
C PHE A 36 -8.90 1.01 -3.73
N TYR A 37 -9.82 0.73 -2.81
CA TYR A 37 -9.51 0.25 -1.47
C TYR A 37 -9.90 -1.23 -1.33
N SER A 38 -9.02 -2.01 -0.68
CA SER A 38 -9.28 -3.41 -0.31
C SER A 38 -9.66 -4.29 -1.50
N ILE A 39 -8.77 -4.40 -2.48
CA ILE A 39 -8.96 -5.30 -3.61
C ILE A 39 -8.48 -6.69 -3.24
N ARG A 40 -9.36 -7.68 -3.36
CA ARG A 40 -9.09 -9.07 -3.01
C ARG A 40 -9.12 -9.98 -4.22
N TRP A 41 -8.24 -10.98 -4.23
CA TRP A 41 -8.23 -12.03 -5.25
C TRP A 41 -7.74 -13.34 -4.65
N PHE A 42 -7.88 -14.41 -5.45
CA PHE A 42 -7.41 -15.74 -5.05
C PHE A 42 -6.19 -16.13 -5.89
N GLU A 43 -5.21 -16.72 -5.22
CA GLU A 43 -4.02 -17.27 -5.84
C GLU A 43 -3.90 -18.75 -5.49
N THR A 44 -3.14 -19.49 -6.30
CA THR A 44 -2.73 -20.86 -5.98
C THR A 44 -1.27 -20.81 -5.57
N ASN A 45 -0.96 -21.27 -4.36
CA ASN A 45 0.41 -21.34 -3.88
C ASN A 45 1.18 -22.54 -4.47
N GLU A 46 2.47 -22.66 -4.11
CA GLU A 46 3.36 -23.75 -4.57
C GLU A 46 2.84 -25.17 -4.22
N GLU A 47 2.01 -25.28 -3.18
CA GLU A 47 1.38 -26.54 -2.74
C GLU A 47 0.02 -26.80 -3.44
N ASN A 48 -0.33 -26.02 -4.49
CA ASN A 48 -1.64 -26.06 -5.15
C ASN A 48 -2.84 -25.75 -4.23
N LYS A 49 -2.60 -25.03 -3.14
CA LYS A 49 -3.66 -24.56 -2.24
C LYS A 49 -4.08 -23.15 -2.61
N ARG A 50 -5.38 -22.91 -2.58
CA ARG A 50 -5.96 -21.58 -2.74
C ARG A 50 -5.56 -20.69 -1.58
N VAL A 51 -5.03 -19.51 -1.89
CA VAL A 51 -4.65 -18.47 -0.93
C VAL A 51 -5.37 -17.18 -1.29
N ASP A 52 -5.93 -16.53 -0.28
CA ASP A 52 -6.54 -15.22 -0.43
C ASP A 52 -5.45 -14.15 -0.36
N SER A 53 -5.48 -13.22 -1.30
CA SER A 53 -4.57 -12.09 -1.36
C SER A 53 -5.35 -10.78 -1.36
N GLU A 54 -4.74 -9.73 -0.85
CA GLU A 54 -5.35 -8.41 -0.75
C GLU A 54 -4.33 -7.32 -1.05
N CYS A 55 -4.79 -6.28 -1.74
CA CYS A 55 -4.08 -5.01 -1.90
C CYS A 55 -4.86 -3.95 -1.13
N ASP A 56 -4.20 -3.24 -0.21
CA ASP A 56 -4.87 -2.22 0.59
C ASP A 56 -5.37 -1.07 -0.27
N PHE A 57 -4.49 -0.50 -1.11
CA PHE A 57 -4.86 0.57 -2.05
C PHE A 57 -4.22 0.38 -3.42
N LEU A 58 -5.00 0.62 -4.45
CA LEU A 58 -4.51 0.83 -5.81
C LEU A 58 -4.84 2.28 -6.20
N VAL A 59 -3.82 3.06 -6.49
CA VAL A 59 -3.95 4.45 -6.97
C VAL A 59 -3.70 4.46 -8.47
N PHE A 60 -4.70 4.84 -9.24
CA PHE A 60 -4.67 4.83 -10.70
C PHE A 60 -4.80 6.24 -11.26
N ASP A 61 -3.84 6.62 -12.11
CA ASP A 61 -3.89 7.80 -12.96
C ASP A 61 -4.07 7.34 -14.41
N PRO A 62 -5.24 7.61 -15.04
CA PRO A 62 -5.51 7.13 -16.40
C PRO A 62 -4.52 7.61 -17.47
N SER A 63 -3.84 8.72 -17.22
CA SER A 63 -2.85 9.28 -18.14
C SER A 63 -1.42 8.84 -17.84
N PHE A 64 -1.19 8.13 -16.74
CA PHE A 64 0.18 7.81 -16.30
C PHE A 64 0.38 6.34 -15.94
N GLY A 65 -0.43 5.79 -15.05
CA GLY A 65 -0.29 4.40 -14.61
C GLY A 65 -0.90 4.11 -13.25
N PHE A 66 -0.36 3.13 -12.54
CA PHE A 66 -0.88 2.75 -11.23
C PHE A 66 0.22 2.50 -10.19
N LEU A 67 -0.17 2.67 -8.93
CA LEU A 67 0.63 2.31 -7.75
C LEU A 67 -0.19 1.40 -6.84
N THR A 68 0.43 0.35 -6.33
CA THR A 68 -0.12 -0.41 -5.20
C THR A 68 0.51 0.08 -3.91
N ILE A 69 -0.31 0.27 -2.89
CA ILE A 69 0.15 0.82 -1.60
C ILE A 69 -0.33 -0.09 -0.48
N GLU A 70 0.63 -0.62 0.27
CA GLU A 70 0.39 -1.38 1.49
C GLU A 70 0.42 -0.43 2.69
N VAL A 71 -0.53 -0.56 3.60
CA VAL A 71 -0.62 0.27 4.80
C VAL A 71 -0.29 -0.55 6.04
N LYS A 72 0.62 -0.05 6.86
CA LYS A 72 0.96 -0.62 8.17
C LYS A 72 0.70 0.41 9.26
N GLY A 73 -0.18 0.05 10.17
CA GLY A 73 -0.47 0.85 11.37
C GLY A 73 0.58 0.65 12.46
N GLY A 74 0.13 0.70 13.71
CA GLY A 74 0.99 0.55 14.88
C GLY A 74 1.76 1.82 15.22
N ILE A 75 2.83 1.66 15.98
CA ILE A 75 3.66 2.74 16.50
C ILE A 75 5.13 2.69 16.07
N GLY A 76 5.52 1.66 15.35
CA GLY A 76 6.87 1.49 14.82
C GLY A 76 7.03 0.19 14.05
N ILE A 77 8.08 0.13 13.25
CA ILE A 77 8.49 -1.02 12.46
C ILE A 77 9.95 -1.36 12.77
N GLU A 78 10.26 -2.63 12.90
CA GLU A 78 11.62 -3.11 13.20
C GLU A 78 11.99 -4.27 12.29
N ILE A 79 13.26 -4.38 11.95
CA ILE A 79 13.84 -5.53 11.25
C ILE A 79 14.92 -6.14 12.12
N GLU A 80 14.84 -7.45 12.31
CA GLU A 80 15.82 -8.23 13.06
C GLU A 80 16.08 -9.55 12.34
N ASN A 81 17.33 -9.77 11.94
CA ASN A 81 17.74 -10.96 11.19
C ASN A 81 16.92 -11.22 9.92
N GLY A 82 16.59 -10.17 9.18
CA GLY A 82 15.77 -10.25 7.97
C GLY A 82 14.27 -10.45 8.22
N ARG A 83 13.84 -10.50 9.47
CA ARG A 83 12.44 -10.64 9.88
C ARG A 83 11.86 -9.29 10.24
N TRP A 84 10.64 -9.06 9.81
CA TRP A 84 9.92 -7.79 10.00
C TRP A 84 8.95 -7.89 11.17
N PHE A 85 8.95 -6.85 12.02
CA PHE A 85 8.11 -6.77 13.21
C PHE A 85 7.40 -5.43 13.28
N LEU A 86 6.11 -5.49 13.62
CA LEU A 86 5.29 -4.31 13.86
C LEU A 86 5.09 -4.13 15.37
N ASN A 87 5.42 -2.93 15.86
CA ASN A 87 5.11 -2.53 17.22
C ASN A 87 3.74 -1.88 17.26
N GLU A 88 2.88 -2.32 18.16
CA GLU A 88 1.50 -1.83 18.29
C GLU A 88 1.05 -1.83 19.74
N TYR A 89 -0.01 -1.07 20.05
CA TYR A 89 -0.67 -1.17 21.35
C TYR A 89 -1.68 -2.31 21.30
N SER A 90 -1.70 -3.13 22.38
CA SER A 90 -2.76 -4.10 22.61
C SER A 90 -4.00 -3.41 23.19
N ASP A 91 -5.13 -4.12 23.25
CA ASP A 91 -6.38 -3.65 23.86
C ASP A 91 -6.22 -3.21 25.33
N SER A 92 -5.20 -3.70 26.02
CA SER A 92 -4.84 -3.30 27.39
C SER A 92 -3.88 -2.11 27.46
N TYR A 93 -3.66 -1.39 26.37
CA TYR A 93 -2.71 -0.27 26.23
C TYR A 93 -1.24 -0.65 26.51
N SER A 94 -0.92 -1.93 26.53
CA SER A 94 0.47 -2.39 26.59
C SER A 94 1.05 -2.54 25.18
N GLN A 95 2.34 -2.21 25.03
CA GLN A 95 3.03 -2.39 23.77
C GLN A 95 3.23 -3.88 23.47
N SER A 96 2.99 -4.27 22.24
CA SER A 96 3.26 -5.61 21.73
C SER A 96 4.04 -5.54 20.43
N ARG A 97 4.80 -6.58 20.17
CA ARG A 97 5.58 -6.75 18.96
C ARG A 97 5.04 -7.96 18.20
N ARG A 98 4.60 -7.72 16.96
CA ARG A 98 4.03 -8.77 16.12
C ARG A 98 4.92 -9.00 14.89
N GLU A 99 5.31 -10.24 14.64
CA GLU A 99 6.03 -10.60 13.44
C GLU A 99 5.11 -10.59 12.22
N LEU A 100 5.55 -9.93 11.15
CA LEU A 100 4.90 -9.95 9.86
C LEU A 100 5.33 -11.19 9.06
N LYS A 101 4.44 -11.74 8.24
CA LYS A 101 4.73 -12.92 7.41
C LYS A 101 5.83 -12.64 6.37
N CYS A 102 5.89 -11.40 5.89
CA CYS A 102 6.89 -10.94 4.93
C CYS A 102 7.08 -9.42 5.07
N SER A 103 8.05 -8.88 4.37
CA SER A 103 8.23 -7.44 4.24
C SER A 103 6.97 -6.79 3.67
N PRO A 104 6.50 -5.63 4.22
CA PRO A 104 5.42 -4.86 3.62
C PRO A 104 5.74 -4.43 2.18
N TYR A 105 6.99 -4.19 1.86
CA TYR A 105 7.44 -3.84 0.50
C TYR A 105 7.30 -5.01 -0.46
N GLU A 106 7.66 -6.20 -0.02
CA GLU A 106 7.42 -7.43 -0.79
C GLU A 106 5.93 -7.66 -1.04
N GLN A 107 5.09 -7.40 -0.05
CA GLN A 107 3.65 -7.53 -0.17
C GLN A 107 3.08 -6.54 -1.19
N ALA A 108 3.50 -5.28 -1.13
CA ALA A 108 3.11 -4.24 -2.08
C ALA A 108 3.59 -4.55 -3.50
N GLU A 109 4.83 -5.03 -3.65
CA GLU A 109 5.39 -5.44 -4.94
C GLU A 109 4.65 -6.63 -5.55
N LYS A 110 4.27 -7.62 -4.75
CA LYS A 110 3.44 -8.75 -5.20
C LYS A 110 2.09 -8.27 -5.74
N SER A 111 1.45 -7.35 -5.07
CA SER A 111 0.19 -6.75 -5.54
C SER A 111 0.40 -6.02 -6.87
N MET A 112 1.46 -5.25 -6.99
CA MET A 112 1.81 -4.56 -8.24
C MET A 112 1.97 -5.56 -9.40
N ARG A 113 2.73 -6.64 -9.19
CA ARG A 113 2.93 -7.69 -10.23
C ARG A 113 1.63 -8.38 -10.60
N HIS A 114 0.76 -8.65 -9.62
CA HIS A 114 -0.54 -9.22 -9.87
C HIS A 114 -1.37 -8.35 -10.82
N PHE A 115 -1.48 -7.06 -10.55
CA PHE A 115 -2.25 -6.14 -11.38
C PHE A 115 -1.61 -5.92 -12.75
N TYR A 116 -0.29 -5.84 -12.82
CA TYR A 116 0.41 -5.78 -14.11
C TYR A 116 0.04 -6.98 -14.99
N ASN A 117 0.12 -8.18 -14.45
CA ASN A 117 -0.22 -9.42 -15.18
C ASN A 117 -1.71 -9.47 -15.53
N TYR A 118 -2.57 -9.09 -14.59
CA TYR A 118 -4.01 -9.05 -14.80
C TYR A 118 -4.38 -8.12 -15.97
N PHE A 119 -3.83 -6.93 -16.01
CA PHE A 119 -4.10 -5.99 -17.09
C PHE A 119 -3.53 -6.47 -18.42
N ALA A 120 -2.33 -7.05 -18.42
CA ALA A 120 -1.74 -7.61 -19.64
C ALA A 120 -2.58 -8.75 -20.21
N ASP A 121 -3.07 -9.66 -19.36
CA ASP A 121 -3.92 -10.79 -19.76
C ASP A 121 -5.30 -10.32 -20.24
N GLU A 122 -5.94 -9.41 -19.53
CA GLU A 122 -7.28 -8.90 -19.84
C GLU A 122 -7.30 -8.14 -21.17
N PHE A 123 -6.28 -7.34 -21.44
CA PHE A 123 -6.19 -6.54 -22.66
C PHE A 123 -5.34 -7.17 -23.77
N HIS A 124 -4.81 -8.38 -23.55
CA HIS A 124 -3.98 -9.13 -24.49
C HIS A 124 -2.77 -8.34 -25.00
N GLN A 125 -2.21 -7.48 -24.15
CA GLN A 125 -1.03 -6.67 -24.47
C GLN A 125 -0.31 -6.27 -23.19
N ALA A 126 0.99 -5.94 -23.29
CA ALA A 126 1.75 -5.42 -22.17
C ALA A 126 1.17 -4.08 -21.70
N PHE A 127 1.17 -3.87 -20.37
CA PHE A 127 0.78 -2.59 -19.80
C PHE A 127 1.81 -1.51 -20.16
N ASN A 128 1.38 -0.45 -20.82
CA ASN A 128 2.26 0.62 -21.32
C ASN A 128 2.47 1.78 -20.37
N GLY A 129 1.72 1.82 -19.25
CA GLY A 129 1.85 2.88 -18.26
C GLY A 129 2.98 2.63 -17.27
N VAL A 130 3.22 3.60 -16.41
CA VAL A 130 4.09 3.46 -15.26
C VAL A 130 3.36 2.61 -14.21
N TYR A 131 4.07 1.71 -13.58
CA TYR A 131 3.54 0.91 -12.48
C TYR A 131 4.59 0.81 -11.39
N GLY A 132 4.13 0.84 -10.16
CA GLY A 132 5.00 0.82 -9.01
C GLY A 132 4.26 0.44 -7.74
N PHE A 133 4.97 0.51 -6.62
CA PHE A 133 4.42 0.20 -5.31
C PHE A 133 5.01 1.12 -4.25
N ALA A 134 4.35 1.19 -3.12
CA ALA A 134 4.83 1.89 -1.94
C ALA A 134 4.27 1.28 -0.67
N VAL A 135 4.87 1.62 0.46
CA VAL A 135 4.38 1.25 1.79
C VAL A 135 4.14 2.51 2.59
N ALA A 136 2.98 2.59 3.22
CA ALA A 136 2.59 3.71 4.07
C ALA A 136 2.64 3.32 5.54
N PHE A 137 3.37 4.13 6.32
CA PHE A 137 3.42 4.11 7.78
C PHE A 137 2.88 5.46 8.29
N PRO A 138 1.56 5.66 8.29
CA PRO A 138 1.00 7.02 8.44
C PRO A 138 1.11 7.63 9.84
N ARG A 139 1.56 6.87 10.84
CA ARG A 139 1.53 7.30 12.24
C ARG A 139 2.89 7.60 12.86
N TYR A 140 3.99 7.37 12.13
CA TYR A 140 5.33 7.66 12.62
C TYR A 140 6.29 8.00 11.48
N SER A 141 7.42 8.63 11.83
CA SER A 141 8.46 9.00 10.87
C SER A 141 9.41 7.84 10.58
N ILE A 142 9.82 7.74 9.33
CA ILE A 142 10.88 6.84 8.86
C ILE A 142 12.06 7.70 8.41
N ASP A 143 13.13 7.72 9.19
CA ASP A 143 14.26 8.64 8.98
C ASP A 143 15.28 8.16 7.96
N SER A 144 15.30 6.86 7.67
CA SER A 144 16.23 6.25 6.71
C SER A 144 15.65 4.98 6.12
N ALA A 145 16.21 4.51 5.01
CA ALA A 145 15.81 3.25 4.40
C ALA A 145 15.87 2.10 5.41
N LEU A 146 14.77 1.35 5.50
CA LEU A 146 14.64 0.24 6.46
C LEU A 146 15.49 -0.97 6.06
N ALA A 147 15.67 -1.17 4.76
CA ALA A 147 16.49 -2.21 4.17
C ALA A 147 16.87 -1.81 2.74
N ALA A 148 17.74 -2.56 2.09
CA ALA A 148 18.17 -2.28 0.71
C ALA A 148 16.99 -2.32 -0.28
N ASP A 149 16.01 -3.18 -0.03
CA ASP A 149 14.78 -3.33 -0.82
C ASP A 149 13.57 -2.56 -0.25
N ALA A 150 13.82 -1.69 0.72
CA ALA A 150 12.83 -0.85 1.37
C ALA A 150 13.29 0.63 1.38
N PRO A 151 13.48 1.25 0.21
CA PRO A 151 14.04 2.59 0.12
C PRO A 151 13.04 3.66 0.54
N MET A 152 13.57 4.82 0.94
CA MET A 152 12.76 5.99 1.33
C MET A 152 11.86 6.48 0.19
N GLU A 153 12.30 6.33 -1.05
CA GLU A 153 11.58 6.74 -2.25
C GLU A 153 10.25 5.99 -2.45
N LEU A 154 10.13 4.79 -1.85
CA LEU A 154 8.90 3.97 -1.87
C LEU A 154 8.18 3.96 -0.51
N THR A 155 8.53 4.88 0.38
CA THR A 155 7.99 4.98 1.74
C THR A 155 7.15 6.24 1.89
N ILE A 156 5.93 6.08 2.42
CA ILE A 156 5.06 7.17 2.84
C ILE A 156 5.00 7.13 4.36
N ASP A 157 5.33 8.21 5.03
CA ASP A 157 5.29 8.28 6.48
C ASP A 157 4.39 9.41 6.99
N ILE A 158 4.39 9.68 8.31
CA ILE A 158 3.55 10.70 8.90
C ILE A 158 3.80 12.09 8.31
N ASP A 159 5.05 12.38 7.91
CA ASP A 159 5.42 13.69 7.37
C ASP A 159 4.85 13.92 5.97
N ASP A 160 4.56 12.82 5.24
CA ASP A 160 3.94 12.85 3.92
C ASP A 160 2.41 12.99 3.97
N MET A 161 1.78 12.64 5.10
CA MET A 161 0.33 12.57 5.23
C MET A 161 -0.38 13.91 5.02
N GLY A 162 0.30 15.01 5.22
CA GLY A 162 -0.23 16.36 4.95
C GLY A 162 -0.13 16.80 3.49
N ASN A 163 0.60 16.07 2.65
CA ASN A 163 0.78 16.38 1.22
C ASN A 163 0.95 15.11 0.37
N LEU A 164 -0.05 14.26 0.38
CA LEU A 164 -0.03 12.98 -0.36
C LEU A 164 -0.02 13.18 -1.88
N ALA A 165 -0.62 14.26 -2.39
CA ALA A 165 -0.58 14.53 -3.83
C ALA A 165 0.86 14.69 -4.33
N LYS A 166 1.69 15.43 -3.60
CA LYS A 166 3.12 15.57 -3.90
C LYS A 166 3.82 14.21 -3.80
N ARG A 167 3.59 13.47 -2.70
CA ARG A 167 4.28 12.21 -2.44
C ARG A 167 3.94 11.14 -3.47
N VAL A 168 2.69 10.98 -3.81
CA VAL A 168 2.24 10.05 -4.86
C VAL A 168 2.89 10.39 -6.20
N ASN A 169 2.96 11.67 -6.56
CA ASN A 169 3.63 12.11 -7.77
C ASN A 169 5.13 11.78 -7.77
N GLU A 170 5.81 11.97 -6.65
CA GLU A 170 7.23 11.60 -6.50
C GLU A 170 7.46 10.10 -6.70
N ILE A 171 6.58 9.26 -6.11
CA ILE A 171 6.67 7.81 -6.26
C ILE A 171 6.45 7.37 -7.71
N PHE A 172 5.48 7.96 -8.40
CA PHE A 172 5.26 7.69 -9.83
C PHE A 172 6.49 8.00 -10.70
N HIS A 173 7.33 8.94 -10.30
CA HIS A 173 8.53 9.35 -11.03
C HIS A 173 9.82 8.66 -10.52
N TYR A 174 9.72 7.78 -9.54
CA TYR A 174 10.86 7.01 -9.07
C TYR A 174 11.20 5.91 -10.10
N PRO A 175 12.48 5.85 -10.58
CA PRO A 175 12.91 4.91 -11.63
C PRO A 175 12.93 3.44 -11.21
#